data_d1c293a353670d6c0dec91c8a92c2db3
#
_entry.id   d1c293a353670d6c0dec91c8a92c2db3
#
_cell.length_a   1.000
_cell.length_b   1.000
_cell.length_c   1.000
_cell.angle_alpha   90.00
_cell.angle_beta   90.00
_cell.angle_gamma   90.00
#
_symmetry.space_group_name_H-M   'P 1'
#
loop_
_entity.id
_entity.type
_entity.pdbx_description
1 polymer ?
#
loop_
_entity_poly.entity_id
_entity_poly.type
_entity_poly.pdbx_seq_one_letter_code
_entity_poly.pdbx_strand_id
1 'polypeptide(L)'
;KPEWLAQNLDNPFRGWDGAEHIPAAAAKKAANQYRKIRSLLMKLATEPGEDTQAQALEAVVAYTQTFNKMGFIETEERDEIYMALRGILDALPGDTLLKDALIEKFEELRDF
;
A
#
# COMPACT_ATOMS: atom_id res chain seq x y z
N LYS A 1 0.45 -25.05 -3.15
CA LYS A 1 -1.00 -25.15 -3.06
C LYS A 1 -1.64 -23.98 -3.80
N PRO A 2 -2.77 -24.20 -4.50
CA PRO A 2 -3.38 -23.14 -5.29
C PRO A 2 -3.72 -21.86 -4.51
N GLU A 3 -4.25 -22.01 -3.31
CA GLU A 3 -4.63 -20.87 -2.47
C GLU A 3 -3.41 -20.04 -2.07
N TRP A 4 -2.32 -20.71 -1.70
CA TRP A 4 -1.09 -20.05 -1.33
C TRP A 4 -0.49 -19.30 -2.51
N LEU A 5 -0.48 -19.93 -3.68
CA LEU A 5 0.04 -19.30 -4.90
C LEU A 5 -0.78 -18.08 -5.28
N ALA A 6 -2.11 -18.14 -5.20
CA ALA A 6 -2.96 -17.01 -5.50
C ALA A 6 -2.69 -15.83 -4.55
N GLN A 7 -2.53 -16.10 -3.26
CA GLN A 7 -2.22 -15.07 -2.27
C GLN A 7 -0.86 -14.43 -2.53
N ASN A 8 0.15 -15.24 -2.89
CA ASN A 8 1.48 -14.72 -3.16
C ASN A 8 1.55 -13.93 -4.46
N LEU A 9 0.82 -14.35 -5.49
CA LEU A 9 0.79 -13.61 -6.75
C LEU A 9 0.16 -12.23 -6.59
N ASP A 10 -0.79 -12.09 -5.65
CA ASP A 10 -1.45 -10.83 -5.34
C ASP A 10 -0.67 -9.93 -4.38
N ASN A 11 0.48 -10.40 -3.93
CA ASN A 11 1.29 -9.68 -2.96
C ASN A 11 2.49 -9.01 -3.63
N PRO A 12 2.47 -7.66 -3.79
CA PRO A 12 3.60 -6.95 -4.42
C PRO A 12 4.87 -7.01 -3.58
N PHE A 13 4.77 -7.39 -2.31
CA PHE A 13 5.92 -7.52 -1.40
C PHE A 13 6.38 -8.98 -1.24
N ARG A 14 5.93 -9.87 -2.11
CA ARG A 14 6.29 -11.29 -1.99
C ARG A 14 7.80 -11.53 -2.07
N GLY A 15 8.53 -10.66 -2.77
CA GLY A 15 9.98 -10.76 -2.85
C GLY A 15 10.71 -10.37 -1.58
N TRP A 16 10.00 -9.79 -0.62
CA TRP A 16 10.58 -9.41 0.67
C TRP A 16 10.74 -10.63 1.59
N ASP A 17 9.87 -11.62 1.41
CA ASP A 17 9.94 -12.84 2.20
C ASP A 17 11.16 -13.65 1.79
N GLY A 18 12.03 -13.91 2.74
CA GLY A 18 13.28 -14.63 2.48
C GLY A 18 14.46 -13.78 2.06
N ALA A 19 14.27 -12.47 1.84
CA ALA A 19 15.37 -11.56 1.55
C ALA A 19 16.22 -11.36 2.81
N GLU A 20 17.54 -11.45 2.67
CA GLU A 20 18.45 -11.42 3.81
C GLU A 20 18.40 -10.13 4.62
N HIS A 21 18.24 -9.00 3.94
CA HIS A 21 18.24 -7.67 4.59
C HIS A 21 16.87 -7.25 5.11
N ILE A 22 15.83 -8.07 4.89
CA ILE A 22 14.46 -7.73 5.28
C ILE A 22 13.97 -8.72 6.34
N PRO A 23 13.68 -8.24 7.58
CA PRO A 23 13.13 -9.12 8.61
C PRO A 23 11.81 -9.74 8.16
N ALA A 24 11.59 -11.01 8.51
CA ALA A 24 10.34 -11.70 8.18
C ALA A 24 9.10 -10.96 8.70
N ALA A 25 9.20 -10.35 9.89
CA ALA A 25 8.12 -9.57 10.46
C ALA A 25 7.79 -8.34 9.60
N ALA A 26 8.79 -7.70 9.01
CA ALA A 26 8.59 -6.54 8.15
C ALA A 26 7.91 -6.94 6.85
N ALA A 27 8.31 -8.05 6.24
CA ALA A 27 7.66 -8.57 5.03
C ALA A 27 6.18 -8.86 5.29
N LYS A 28 5.86 -9.42 6.44
CA LYS A 28 4.49 -9.72 6.83
C LYS A 28 3.68 -8.44 7.05
N LYS A 29 4.28 -7.44 7.71
CA LYS A 29 3.61 -6.15 7.90
C LYS A 29 3.33 -5.45 6.59
N ALA A 30 4.28 -5.50 5.65
CA ALA A 30 4.10 -4.90 4.32
C ALA A 30 2.92 -5.54 3.59
N ALA A 31 2.85 -6.86 3.56
CA ALA A 31 1.75 -7.58 2.91
C ALA A 31 0.40 -7.28 3.57
N ASN A 32 0.36 -7.26 4.90
CA ASN A 32 -0.86 -6.97 5.64
C ASN A 32 -1.34 -5.55 5.39
N GLN A 33 -0.43 -4.59 5.40
CA GLN A 33 -0.77 -3.19 5.16
C GLN A 33 -1.27 -2.99 3.73
N TYR A 34 -0.66 -3.65 2.76
CA TYR A 34 -1.10 -3.61 1.38
C TYR A 34 -2.55 -4.10 1.25
N ARG A 35 -2.86 -5.26 1.83
CA ARG A 35 -4.22 -5.82 1.76
C ARG A 35 -5.23 -4.92 2.43
N LYS A 36 -4.86 -4.34 3.57
CA LYS A 36 -5.73 -3.45 4.33
C LYS A 36 -6.07 -2.19 3.53
N ILE A 37 -5.06 -1.52 2.99
CA ILE A 37 -5.30 -0.29 2.23
C ILE A 37 -6.06 -0.58 0.93
N ARG A 38 -5.74 -1.68 0.25
CA ARG A 38 -6.44 -2.08 -0.97
C ARG A 38 -7.93 -2.27 -0.71
N SER A 39 -8.26 -3.03 0.33
CA SER A 39 -9.67 -3.29 0.69
C SER A 39 -10.40 -2.00 1.05
N LEU A 40 -9.77 -1.14 1.84
CA LEU A 40 -10.39 0.11 2.29
C LEU A 40 -10.60 1.06 1.12
N LEU A 41 -9.59 1.28 0.28
CA LEU A 41 -9.72 2.19 -0.86
C LEU A 41 -10.75 1.68 -1.88
N MET A 42 -10.79 0.36 -2.11
CA MET A 42 -11.78 -0.21 -3.00
C MET A 42 -13.20 0.02 -2.47
N LYS A 43 -13.40 -0.18 -1.18
CA LYS A 43 -14.70 0.07 -0.55
C LYS A 43 -15.09 1.55 -0.67
N LEU A 44 -14.15 2.45 -0.39
CA LEU A 44 -14.41 3.89 -0.47
C LEU A 44 -14.75 4.32 -1.90
N ALA A 45 -14.08 3.73 -2.90
CA ALA A 45 -14.33 4.05 -4.30
C ALA A 45 -15.67 3.52 -4.80
N THR A 46 -16.11 2.36 -4.29
CA THR A 46 -17.37 1.75 -4.73
C THR A 46 -18.57 2.24 -3.94
N GLU A 47 -18.38 2.70 -2.71
CA GLU A 47 -19.43 3.18 -1.83
C GLU A 47 -19.08 4.57 -1.29
N PRO A 48 -18.99 5.60 -2.17
CA PRO A 48 -18.55 6.91 -1.73
C PRO A 48 -19.56 7.60 -0.81
N GLY A 49 -19.04 8.37 0.15
CA GLY A 49 -19.84 9.15 1.09
C GLY A 49 -19.20 10.52 1.31
N GLU A 50 -19.65 11.24 2.31
CA GLU A 50 -19.18 12.60 2.58
C GLU A 50 -17.69 12.67 2.94
N ASP A 51 -17.20 11.69 3.71
CA ASP A 51 -15.83 11.70 4.21
C ASP A 51 -14.90 10.79 3.42
N THR A 52 -15.29 10.39 2.22
CA THR A 52 -14.55 9.40 1.42
C THR A 52 -13.10 9.82 1.19
N GLN A 53 -12.88 11.05 0.73
CA GLN A 53 -11.52 11.53 0.45
C GLN A 53 -10.68 11.63 1.72
N ALA A 54 -11.27 12.11 2.82
CA ALA A 54 -10.58 12.20 4.11
C ALA A 54 -10.17 10.83 4.63
N GLN A 55 -11.06 9.85 4.53
CA GLN A 55 -10.75 8.47 4.94
C GLN A 55 -9.67 7.85 4.07
N ALA A 56 -9.69 8.14 2.76
CA ALA A 56 -8.65 7.65 1.85
C ALA A 56 -7.29 8.26 2.20
N LEU A 57 -7.24 9.55 2.54
CA LEU A 57 -6.00 10.20 2.98
C LEU A 57 -5.48 9.57 4.27
N GLU A 58 -6.35 9.29 5.23
CA GLU A 58 -5.95 8.61 6.47
C GLU A 58 -5.37 7.23 6.19
N ALA A 59 -5.93 6.50 5.23
CA ALA A 59 -5.42 5.19 4.84
C ALA A 59 -4.01 5.30 4.26
N VAL A 60 -3.76 6.31 3.43
CA VAL A 60 -2.45 6.56 2.85
C VAL A 60 -1.44 6.95 3.93
N VAL A 61 -1.87 7.76 4.90
CA VAL A 61 -1.02 8.13 6.04
C VAL A 61 -0.58 6.88 6.80
N ALA A 62 -1.51 5.99 7.13
CA ALA A 62 -1.20 4.74 7.84
C ALA A 62 -0.25 3.85 7.03
N TYR A 63 -0.48 3.73 5.74
CA TYR A 63 0.38 2.97 4.83
C TYR A 63 1.81 3.52 4.84
N THR A 64 1.94 4.83 4.63
CA THR A 64 3.26 5.48 4.56
C THR A 64 4.00 5.36 5.88
N GLN A 65 3.31 5.59 6.99
CA GLN A 65 3.95 5.52 8.30
C GLN A 65 4.38 4.11 8.68
N THR A 66 3.68 3.09 8.19
CA THR A 66 4.10 1.71 8.41
C THR A 66 5.50 1.49 7.85
N PHE A 67 5.76 2.01 6.64
CA PHE A 67 7.08 1.86 6.01
C PHE A 67 8.11 2.83 6.57
N ASN A 68 7.70 4.00 7.03
CA ASN A 68 8.62 4.96 7.67
C ASN A 68 9.31 4.36 8.91
N LYS A 69 8.65 3.41 9.57
CA LYS A 69 9.20 2.75 10.75
C LYS A 69 10.17 1.63 10.43
N MET A 70 10.32 1.28 9.17
CA MET A 70 11.21 0.22 8.72
C MET A 70 12.54 0.85 8.30
N GLY A 71 13.60 0.60 9.05
CA GLY A 71 14.88 1.27 8.87
C GLY A 71 15.73 0.80 7.69
N PHE A 72 15.24 -0.18 6.92
CA PHE A 72 16.01 -0.79 5.84
C PHE A 72 15.58 -0.35 4.44
N ILE A 73 14.62 0.56 4.32
CA ILE A 73 14.06 0.96 3.01
C ILE A 73 15.12 1.69 2.19
N GLU A 74 15.45 1.14 1.03
CA GLU A 74 16.36 1.75 0.07
C GLU A 74 15.61 1.94 -1.26
N THR A 75 16.33 2.29 -2.31
CA THR A 75 15.72 2.66 -3.59
C THR A 75 14.77 1.58 -4.13
N GLU A 76 15.20 0.32 -4.12
CA GLU A 76 14.40 -0.77 -4.66
C GLU A 76 13.10 -0.96 -3.86
N GLU A 77 13.20 -1.01 -2.53
CA GLU A 77 12.04 -1.17 -1.66
C GLU A 77 11.11 0.04 -1.78
N ARG A 78 11.66 1.24 -1.85
CA ARG A 78 10.87 2.47 -2.03
C ARG A 78 10.05 2.39 -3.30
N ASP A 79 10.65 1.96 -4.41
CA ASP A 79 9.95 1.84 -5.68
C ASP A 79 8.82 0.81 -5.59
N GLU A 80 9.05 -0.31 -4.90
CA GLU A 80 8.02 -1.33 -4.70
C GLU A 80 6.86 -0.81 -3.85
N ILE A 81 7.16 -0.05 -2.80
CA ILE A 81 6.15 0.56 -1.95
C ILE A 81 5.28 1.54 -2.76
N TYR A 82 5.92 2.39 -3.56
CA TYR A 82 5.22 3.34 -4.42
C TYR A 82 4.36 2.62 -5.46
N MET A 83 4.93 1.64 -6.16
CA MET A 83 4.24 0.92 -7.22
C MET A 83 3.05 0.12 -6.68
N ALA A 84 3.16 -0.41 -5.47
CA ALA A 84 2.04 -1.12 -4.84
C ALA A 84 0.85 -0.17 -4.62
N LEU A 85 1.11 1.03 -4.08
CA LEU A 85 0.08 2.04 -3.88
C LEU A 85 -0.50 2.51 -5.22
N ARG A 86 0.38 2.80 -6.18
CA ARG A 86 -0.04 3.26 -7.51
C ARG A 86 -0.92 2.21 -8.20
N GLY A 87 -0.56 0.95 -8.08
CA GLY A 87 -1.34 -0.15 -8.66
C GLY A 87 -2.76 -0.22 -8.08
N ILE A 88 -2.89 0.00 -6.76
CA ILE A 88 -4.20 0.06 -6.13
C ILE A 88 -5.02 1.20 -6.72
N LEU A 89 -4.44 2.40 -6.78
CA LEU A 89 -5.15 3.59 -7.27
C LEU A 89 -5.57 3.43 -8.72
N ASP A 90 -4.71 2.87 -9.56
CA ASP A 90 -5.01 2.65 -10.96
C ASP A 90 -6.15 1.65 -11.17
N ALA A 91 -6.36 0.73 -10.22
CA ALA A 91 -7.40 -0.27 -10.30
C ALA A 91 -8.74 0.19 -9.72
N LEU A 92 -8.78 1.35 -9.04
CA LEU A 92 -10.02 1.82 -8.41
C LEU A 92 -11.02 2.29 -9.46
N PRO A 93 -12.32 1.95 -9.28
CA PRO A 93 -13.37 2.42 -10.20
C PRO A 93 -13.74 3.87 -9.95
N GLY A 94 -14.23 4.53 -11.00
CA GLY A 94 -14.79 5.88 -10.91
C GLY A 94 -13.76 6.97 -10.66
N ASP A 95 -14.26 8.18 -10.40
CA ASP A 95 -13.44 9.38 -10.22
C ASP A 95 -13.68 10.05 -8.86
N THR A 96 -14.32 9.34 -7.94
CA THR A 96 -14.70 9.91 -6.63
C THR A 96 -13.46 10.28 -5.80
N LEU A 97 -12.44 9.45 -5.84
CA LEU A 97 -11.21 9.72 -5.09
C LEU A 97 -10.23 10.52 -5.95
N LEU A 98 -9.67 11.56 -5.35
CA LEU A 98 -8.63 12.38 -5.99
C LEU A 98 -7.31 11.66 -5.83
N LYS A 99 -6.96 10.84 -6.80
CA LYS A 99 -5.80 9.94 -6.76
C LYS A 99 -4.48 10.69 -6.64
N ASP A 100 -4.35 11.81 -7.34
CA ASP A 100 -3.13 12.63 -7.29
C ASP A 100 -2.89 13.18 -5.88
N ALA A 101 -3.94 13.56 -5.16
CA ALA A 101 -3.83 14.03 -3.79
C ALA A 101 -3.34 12.92 -2.85
N LEU A 102 -3.76 11.68 -3.11
CA LEU A 102 -3.30 10.53 -2.33
C LEU A 102 -1.82 10.26 -2.55
N ILE A 103 -1.36 10.35 -3.79
CA ILE A 103 0.06 10.19 -4.11
C ILE A 103 0.88 11.33 -3.51
N GLU A 104 0.39 12.58 -3.57
CA GLU A 104 1.05 13.71 -2.96
C GLU A 104 1.22 13.52 -1.46
N LYS A 105 0.19 13.00 -0.78
CA LYS A 105 0.26 12.74 0.66
C LYS A 105 1.34 11.70 0.97
N PHE A 106 1.44 10.66 0.17
CA PHE A 106 2.47 9.64 0.29
C PHE A 106 3.87 10.27 0.16
N GLU A 107 4.07 11.06 -0.90
CA GLU A 107 5.37 11.71 -1.16
C GLU A 107 5.74 12.71 -0.06
N GLU A 108 4.75 13.42 0.47
CA GLU A 108 4.96 14.39 1.55
C GLU A 108 5.43 13.72 2.84
N LEU A 109 4.85 12.55 3.17
CA LEU A 109 5.07 11.92 4.47
C LEU A 109 6.19 10.88 4.50
N ARG A 110 6.61 10.35 3.35
CA ARG A 110 7.62 9.29 3.36
C ARG A 110 8.98 9.80 3.81
N ASP A 111 9.64 9.02 4.65
CA ASP A 111 10.97 9.31 5.19
C ASP A 111 12.07 8.46 4.54
N PHE A 112 11.74 7.80 3.45
CA PHE A 112 12.66 6.89 2.79
C PHE A 112 12.89 7.22 1.32
#